data_a3c8effad21c4ac201f1942551c75ff3
#
_entry.id   a3c8effad21c4ac201f1942551c75ff3
#
_cell.length_a   1.000
_cell.length_b   1.000
_cell.length_c   1.000
_cell.angle_alpha   90.00
_cell.angle_beta   90.00
_cell.angle_gamma   90.00
#
_symmetry.space_group_name_H-M   'P 1'
#
loop_
_entity.id
_entity.type
_entity.pdbx_description
1 polymer ?
#
loop_
_entity_poly.entity_id
_entity_poly.type
_entity_poly.pdbx_seq_one_letter_code
_entity_poly.pdbx_strand_id
1 'polypeptide(L)'
;MVELSPYPTAQEETREIKALSYAGDTYNTSVYMARLGLQTDYVTRLGDDPYSDQIIQRMHDEGIGTGMITRVPGRSPGLYIIRNTPDGEREFFYWRREAPARELFSDPNDSVQLYQQLQAFDAVYLSGITLAIMSEAARSSLFDALKNLRTKGVKIVFDSNYRPRLWSSSEQAQKAMQSMLALTDIALLTLDDEQLLWGDDSVEGCKKRCAKVPELVLKRGAEETILIIDGQETRVPVPKVDNVVDTTGAGDTFNAGYLAARLEGASPEESAANGTRSARIVIQHRGGVIEKTLFEQHLNN
;
A
#
# COMPACT_ATOMS: atom_id res chain seq x y z
N MET A 1 2.41 -2.50 -10.89
CA MET A 1 3.42 -1.98 -11.85
C MET A 1 4.39 -3.09 -12.21
N VAL A 2 5.03 -3.03 -13.38
CA VAL A 2 6.20 -3.87 -13.73
C VAL A 2 7.41 -3.37 -12.95
N GLU A 3 8.17 -4.28 -12.36
CA GLU A 3 9.43 -4.01 -11.68
C GLU A 3 10.59 -4.69 -12.42
N LEU A 4 11.67 -3.96 -12.65
CA LEU A 4 12.95 -4.50 -13.11
C LEU A 4 14.00 -4.29 -12.01
N SER A 5 14.38 -5.37 -11.34
CA SER A 5 15.38 -5.36 -10.26
C SER A 5 16.71 -5.98 -10.69
N PRO A 6 17.84 -5.66 -10.02
CA PRO A 6 19.12 -6.27 -10.32
C PRO A 6 19.08 -7.80 -10.15
N TYR A 7 19.61 -8.53 -11.13
CA TYR A 7 19.74 -9.99 -11.05
C TYR A 7 21.15 -10.38 -10.58
N PRO A 8 21.31 -11.02 -9.41
CA PRO A 8 22.59 -11.10 -8.71
C PRO A 8 23.68 -11.97 -9.40
N THR A 9 23.27 -12.90 -10.29
CA THR A 9 24.15 -13.98 -10.75
C THR A 9 24.53 -13.91 -12.23
N ALA A 10 24.03 -12.94 -12.98
CA ALA A 10 24.33 -12.84 -14.40
C ALA A 10 24.97 -11.48 -14.72
N GLN A 11 26.28 -11.48 -14.87
CA GLN A 11 27.02 -10.39 -15.51
C GLN A 11 27.50 -10.91 -16.88
N GLU A 12 26.92 -10.37 -17.94
CA GLU A 12 27.51 -10.44 -19.27
C GLU A 12 28.27 -9.14 -19.50
N GLU A 13 29.46 -9.20 -20.11
CA GLU A 13 30.34 -8.02 -20.30
C GLU A 13 29.67 -6.86 -21.05
N THR A 14 28.60 -7.14 -21.81
CA THR A 14 27.93 -6.15 -22.68
C THR A 14 26.45 -5.94 -22.34
N ARG A 15 25.89 -6.66 -21.36
CA ARG A 15 24.45 -6.61 -21.03
C ARG A 15 24.22 -6.56 -19.53
N GLU A 16 23.38 -5.63 -19.09
CA GLU A 16 22.85 -5.61 -17.74
C GLU A 16 21.60 -6.48 -17.68
N ILE A 17 21.63 -7.55 -16.87
CA ILE A 17 20.49 -8.46 -16.70
C ILE A 17 19.64 -7.99 -15.53
N LYS A 18 18.33 -7.91 -15.72
CA LYS A 18 17.33 -7.56 -14.71
C LYS A 18 16.33 -8.69 -14.53
N ALA A 19 15.92 -8.94 -13.30
CA ALA A 19 14.76 -9.75 -12.99
C ALA A 19 13.50 -8.92 -13.24
N LEU A 20 12.51 -9.52 -13.92
CA LEU A 20 11.19 -8.94 -14.12
C LEU A 20 10.24 -9.49 -13.06
N SER A 21 9.62 -8.59 -12.31
CA SER A 21 8.59 -8.90 -11.32
C SER A 21 7.46 -7.86 -11.36
N TYR A 22 6.49 -8.01 -10.47
CA TYR A 22 5.34 -7.12 -10.36
C TYR A 22 5.19 -6.70 -8.90
N ALA A 23 5.11 -5.40 -8.67
CA ALA A 23 4.98 -4.83 -7.34
C ALA A 23 4.27 -3.48 -7.37
N GLY A 24 3.99 -2.96 -6.21
CA GLY A 24 3.32 -1.69 -5.93
C GLY A 24 2.75 -1.78 -4.52
N ASP A 25 2.69 -0.68 -3.80
CA ASP A 25 2.28 -0.63 -2.39
C ASP A 25 0.94 -1.33 -2.12
N THR A 26 -0.13 -0.86 -2.75
CA THR A 26 -1.46 -1.47 -2.60
C THR A 26 -1.54 -2.89 -3.17
N TYR A 27 -0.77 -3.20 -4.24
CA TYR A 27 -0.67 -4.57 -4.76
C TYR A 27 0.02 -5.49 -3.75
N ASN A 28 1.15 -5.09 -3.16
CA ASN A 28 1.84 -5.85 -2.14
C ASN A 28 0.92 -6.13 -0.94
N THR A 29 0.25 -5.09 -0.44
CA THR A 29 -0.73 -5.23 0.65
C THR A 29 -1.85 -6.20 0.28
N SER A 30 -2.41 -6.13 -0.94
CA SER A 30 -3.49 -7.03 -1.38
C SER A 30 -3.05 -8.49 -1.45
N VAL A 31 -1.81 -8.76 -1.91
CA VAL A 31 -1.24 -10.12 -1.93
C VAL A 31 -1.17 -10.70 -0.52
N TYR A 32 -0.62 -9.94 0.43
CA TYR A 32 -0.52 -10.44 1.80
C TYR A 32 -1.85 -10.52 2.52
N MET A 33 -2.81 -9.63 2.26
CA MET A 33 -4.19 -9.78 2.77
C MET A 33 -4.82 -11.09 2.30
N ALA A 34 -4.71 -11.41 1.00
CA ALA A 34 -5.23 -12.66 0.46
C ALA A 34 -4.53 -13.91 1.06
N ARG A 35 -3.20 -13.89 1.18
CA ARG A 35 -2.40 -14.96 1.83
C ARG A 35 -2.74 -15.17 3.30
N LEU A 36 -3.20 -14.12 3.98
CA LEU A 36 -3.64 -14.14 5.38
C LEU A 36 -5.13 -14.46 5.54
N GLY A 37 -5.82 -14.82 4.46
CA GLY A 37 -7.18 -15.33 4.48
C GLY A 37 -8.27 -14.29 4.22
N LEU A 38 -7.96 -13.00 4.07
CA LEU A 38 -8.97 -12.01 3.72
C LEU A 38 -9.45 -12.18 2.27
N GLN A 39 -10.76 -12.15 2.09
CA GLN A 39 -11.35 -12.03 0.76
C GLN A 39 -11.04 -10.63 0.21
N THR A 40 -10.18 -10.58 -0.80
CA THR A 40 -9.59 -9.34 -1.30
C THR A 40 -9.88 -9.16 -2.79
N ASP A 41 -10.36 -8.00 -3.18
CA ASP A 41 -10.54 -7.58 -4.57
C ASP A 41 -9.69 -6.36 -4.87
N TYR A 42 -9.17 -6.26 -6.10
CA TYR A 42 -8.27 -5.19 -6.50
C TYR A 42 -8.93 -4.22 -7.49
N VAL A 43 -8.89 -2.93 -7.16
CA VAL A 43 -9.46 -1.86 -8.00
C VAL A 43 -8.32 -1.12 -8.69
N THR A 44 -8.28 -1.17 -10.02
CA THR A 44 -7.29 -0.42 -10.81
C THR A 44 -7.71 -0.33 -12.28
N ARG A 45 -6.90 0.34 -13.08
CA ARG A 45 -6.97 0.32 -14.54
C ARG A 45 -5.65 -0.22 -15.10
N LEU A 46 -5.73 -1.15 -16.03
CA LEU A 46 -4.59 -1.76 -16.72
C LEU A 46 -4.76 -1.66 -18.24
N GLY A 47 -3.69 -1.86 -18.98
CA GLY A 47 -3.73 -1.94 -20.43
C GLY A 47 -4.28 -3.28 -20.96
N ASP A 48 -4.23 -3.46 -22.28
CA ASP A 48 -4.55 -4.70 -22.97
C ASP A 48 -3.29 -5.43 -23.48
N ASP A 49 -2.14 -5.10 -22.89
CA ASP A 49 -0.83 -5.65 -23.21
C ASP A 49 -0.52 -6.91 -22.37
N PRO A 50 0.49 -7.73 -22.81
CA PRO A 50 0.84 -8.97 -22.12
C PRO A 50 1.28 -8.81 -20.66
N TYR A 51 1.86 -7.66 -20.26
CA TYR A 51 2.27 -7.43 -18.89
C TYR A 51 1.07 -7.14 -17.98
N SER A 52 0.06 -6.46 -18.50
CA SER A 52 -1.24 -6.30 -17.84
C SER A 52 -1.93 -7.63 -17.62
N ASP A 53 -1.88 -8.54 -18.61
CA ASP A 53 -2.43 -9.91 -18.50
C ASP A 53 -1.69 -10.70 -17.40
N GLN A 54 -0.37 -10.60 -17.34
CA GLN A 54 0.43 -11.26 -16.30
C GLN A 54 0.15 -10.71 -14.90
N ILE A 55 -0.10 -9.40 -14.75
CA ILE A 55 -0.50 -8.83 -13.47
C ILE A 55 -1.83 -9.43 -13.00
N ILE A 56 -2.83 -9.52 -13.90
CA ILE A 56 -4.13 -10.13 -13.60
C ILE A 56 -3.98 -11.61 -13.24
N GLN A 57 -3.19 -12.36 -14.03
CA GLN A 57 -2.95 -13.78 -13.75
C GLN A 57 -2.33 -13.99 -12.37
N ARG A 58 -1.32 -13.21 -12.00
CA ARG A 58 -0.71 -13.28 -10.66
C ARG A 58 -1.70 -12.94 -9.54
N MET A 59 -2.60 -12.00 -9.76
CA MET A 59 -3.67 -11.71 -8.81
C MET A 59 -4.60 -12.92 -8.63
N HIS A 60 -4.98 -13.59 -9.73
CA HIS A 60 -5.78 -14.82 -9.68
C HIS A 60 -5.04 -15.96 -8.95
N ASP A 61 -3.73 -16.13 -9.19
CA ASP A 61 -2.91 -17.15 -8.53
C ASP A 61 -2.82 -16.92 -7.01
N GLU A 62 -2.93 -15.66 -6.56
CA GLU A 62 -3.01 -15.27 -5.15
C GLU A 62 -4.44 -15.29 -4.58
N GLY A 63 -5.45 -15.58 -5.38
CA GLY A 63 -6.85 -15.56 -4.96
C GLY A 63 -7.47 -14.17 -4.83
N ILE A 64 -6.88 -13.16 -5.48
CA ILE A 64 -7.37 -11.78 -5.48
C ILE A 64 -8.42 -11.62 -6.57
N GLY A 65 -9.59 -11.07 -6.24
CA GLY A 65 -10.63 -10.74 -7.19
C GLY A 65 -10.21 -9.60 -8.13
N THR A 66 -10.49 -9.77 -9.43
CA THR A 66 -10.09 -8.83 -10.50
C THR A 66 -11.28 -8.22 -11.24
N GLY A 67 -12.49 -8.44 -10.75
CA GLY A 67 -13.73 -7.98 -11.38
C GLY A 67 -13.89 -6.45 -11.46
N MET A 68 -13.09 -5.71 -10.69
CA MET A 68 -13.07 -4.25 -10.69
C MET A 68 -11.83 -3.67 -11.39
N ILE A 69 -11.16 -4.45 -12.24
CA ILE A 69 -10.05 -3.98 -13.07
C ILE A 69 -10.58 -3.57 -14.44
N THR A 70 -10.51 -2.28 -14.76
CA THR A 70 -10.87 -1.76 -16.07
C THR A 70 -9.70 -1.92 -17.05
N ARG A 71 -9.96 -2.50 -18.23
CA ARG A 71 -8.96 -2.60 -19.32
C ARG A 71 -9.03 -1.37 -20.22
N VAL A 72 -7.88 -0.77 -20.50
CA VAL A 72 -7.75 0.43 -21.35
C VAL A 72 -6.96 0.07 -22.60
N PRO A 73 -7.60 0.06 -23.79
CA PRO A 73 -6.95 -0.35 -25.04
C PRO A 73 -5.72 0.53 -25.39
N GLY A 74 -4.67 -0.13 -25.90
CA GLY A 74 -3.43 0.52 -26.35
C GLY A 74 -2.57 1.10 -25.23
N ARG A 75 -2.84 0.76 -23.97
CA ARG A 75 -2.09 1.26 -22.82
C ARG A 75 -1.30 0.12 -22.15
N SER A 76 -0.32 0.48 -21.35
CA SER A 76 0.51 -0.47 -20.59
C SER A 76 0.63 -0.04 -19.12
N PRO A 77 0.91 -0.97 -18.20
CA PRO A 77 1.10 -0.66 -16.79
C PRO A 77 2.33 0.23 -16.58
N GLY A 78 2.39 0.94 -15.49
CA GLY A 78 3.60 1.67 -15.11
C GLY A 78 4.78 0.71 -14.89
N LEU A 79 5.99 1.18 -15.21
CA LEU A 79 7.25 0.47 -15.04
C LEU A 79 8.14 1.22 -14.05
N TYR A 80 8.92 0.50 -13.26
CA TYR A 80 10.07 1.07 -12.58
C TYR A 80 11.27 0.12 -12.62
N ILE A 81 12.45 0.74 -12.54
CA ILE A 81 13.74 0.03 -12.52
C ILE A 81 14.42 0.33 -11.20
N ILE A 82 14.93 -0.71 -10.57
CA ILE A 82 15.78 -0.59 -9.37
C ILE A 82 17.25 -0.67 -9.81
N ARG A 83 18.04 0.26 -9.31
CA ARG A 83 19.49 0.25 -9.40
C ARG A 83 20.09 0.26 -7.99
N ASN A 84 21.08 -0.59 -7.76
CA ASN A 84 21.87 -0.51 -6.53
C ASN A 84 23.01 0.49 -6.76
N THR A 85 23.22 1.37 -5.80
CA THR A 85 24.39 2.26 -5.77
C THR A 85 25.62 1.50 -5.26
N PRO A 86 26.85 2.00 -5.46
CA PRO A 86 28.07 1.34 -4.99
C PRO A 86 28.14 1.14 -3.47
N ASP A 87 27.44 1.97 -2.70
CA ASP A 87 27.29 1.91 -1.24
C ASP A 87 26.14 1.01 -0.78
N GLY A 88 25.44 0.34 -1.73
CA GLY A 88 24.41 -0.65 -1.45
C GLY A 88 23.00 -0.08 -1.31
N GLU A 89 22.83 1.23 -1.43
CA GLU A 89 21.52 1.87 -1.42
C GLU A 89 20.74 1.59 -2.72
N ARG A 90 19.42 1.78 -2.68
CA ARG A 90 18.53 1.55 -3.81
C ARG A 90 18.04 2.85 -4.42
N GLU A 91 18.22 2.99 -5.71
CA GLU A 91 17.62 4.06 -6.50
C GLU A 91 16.48 3.51 -7.35
N PHE A 92 15.38 4.26 -7.41
CA PHE A 92 14.17 3.89 -8.16
C PHE A 92 13.94 4.88 -9.28
N PHE A 93 13.82 4.37 -10.52
CA PHE A 93 13.51 5.12 -11.72
C PHE A 93 12.15 4.70 -12.25
N TYR A 94 11.23 5.67 -12.50
CA TYR A 94 9.84 5.39 -12.80
C TYR A 94 9.40 5.88 -14.17
N TRP A 95 8.71 5.01 -14.92
CA TRP A 95 7.98 5.32 -16.15
C TRP A 95 6.49 4.98 -15.90
N ARG A 96 5.74 5.94 -15.34
CA ARG A 96 4.35 5.72 -14.94
C ARG A 96 3.42 6.89 -15.25
N ARG A 97 3.89 7.91 -16.01
CA ARG A 97 3.07 9.09 -16.31
C ARG A 97 1.83 8.76 -17.11
N GLU A 98 1.92 7.74 -17.98
CA GLU A 98 0.83 7.29 -18.85
C GLU A 98 0.15 6.01 -18.38
N ALA A 99 0.46 5.54 -17.17
CA ALA A 99 -0.16 4.35 -16.63
C ALA A 99 -1.67 4.55 -16.44
N PRO A 100 -2.52 3.62 -16.93
CA PRO A 100 -3.98 3.75 -16.85
C PRO A 100 -4.52 3.94 -15.43
N ALA A 101 -3.84 3.41 -14.42
CA ALA A 101 -4.20 3.56 -13.01
C ALA A 101 -4.37 5.03 -12.57
N ARG A 102 -3.70 5.98 -13.25
CA ARG A 102 -3.86 7.41 -12.98
C ARG A 102 -5.24 7.97 -13.32
N GLU A 103 -5.99 7.26 -14.16
CA GLU A 103 -7.32 7.66 -14.64
C GLU A 103 -8.45 7.03 -13.81
N LEU A 104 -8.11 6.35 -12.71
CA LEU A 104 -9.12 5.84 -11.78
C LEU A 104 -9.96 7.01 -11.22
N PHE A 105 -11.29 6.87 -11.17
CA PHE A 105 -12.25 7.92 -10.81
C PHE A 105 -12.23 9.18 -11.71
N SER A 106 -11.64 9.12 -12.90
CA SER A 106 -11.66 10.25 -13.84
C SER A 106 -12.91 10.30 -14.71
N ASP A 107 -13.52 9.15 -14.98
CA ASP A 107 -14.79 9.06 -15.70
C ASP A 107 -15.96 8.99 -14.71
N PRO A 108 -16.99 9.87 -14.83
CA PRO A 108 -18.12 9.85 -13.91
C PRO A 108 -18.93 8.56 -13.92
N ASN A 109 -19.07 7.89 -15.09
CA ASN A 109 -19.84 6.64 -15.19
C ASN A 109 -19.10 5.49 -14.51
N ASP A 110 -17.77 5.38 -14.79
CA ASP A 110 -16.91 4.39 -14.10
C ASP A 110 -16.92 4.62 -12.58
N SER A 111 -16.90 5.87 -12.15
CA SER A 111 -16.92 6.25 -10.74
C SER A 111 -18.21 5.82 -10.05
N VAL A 112 -19.37 5.96 -10.70
CA VAL A 112 -20.66 5.50 -10.18
C VAL A 112 -20.69 3.97 -10.09
N GLN A 113 -20.21 3.27 -11.12
CA GLN A 113 -20.17 1.81 -11.13
C GLN A 113 -19.25 1.27 -10.02
N LEU A 114 -18.02 1.81 -9.89
CA LEU A 114 -17.10 1.46 -8.82
C LEU A 114 -17.70 1.69 -7.43
N TYR A 115 -18.33 2.85 -7.23
CA TYR A 115 -19.02 3.13 -5.97
C TYR A 115 -20.08 2.09 -5.64
N GLN A 116 -20.89 1.66 -6.63
CA GLN A 116 -21.91 0.63 -6.43
C GLN A 116 -21.29 -0.72 -6.05
N GLN A 117 -20.22 -1.11 -6.71
CA GLN A 117 -19.52 -2.37 -6.42
C GLN A 117 -18.87 -2.36 -5.04
N LEU A 118 -18.23 -1.24 -4.66
CA LEU A 118 -17.53 -1.09 -3.37
C LEU A 118 -18.47 -1.16 -2.15
N GLN A 119 -19.77 -0.95 -2.31
CA GLN A 119 -20.75 -1.10 -1.21
C GLN A 119 -20.88 -2.54 -0.70
N ALA A 120 -20.40 -3.54 -1.44
CA ALA A 120 -20.47 -4.95 -1.04
C ALA A 120 -19.29 -5.37 -0.12
N PHE A 121 -18.35 -4.47 0.16
CA PHE A 121 -17.16 -4.76 0.95
C PHE A 121 -17.24 -4.17 2.36
N ASP A 122 -16.59 -4.82 3.30
CA ASP A 122 -16.50 -4.34 4.69
C ASP A 122 -15.53 -3.16 4.82
N ALA A 123 -14.51 -3.10 3.97
CA ALA A 123 -13.50 -2.05 3.98
C ALA A 123 -12.94 -1.72 2.59
N VAL A 124 -12.50 -0.47 2.42
CA VAL A 124 -11.73 0.01 1.28
C VAL A 124 -10.38 0.51 1.79
N TYR A 125 -9.30 -0.10 1.29
CA TYR A 125 -7.91 0.30 1.58
C TYR A 125 -7.31 1.06 0.41
N LEU A 126 -6.64 2.17 0.71
CA LEU A 126 -5.87 2.95 -0.27
C LEU A 126 -4.68 3.64 0.39
N SER A 127 -3.74 4.10 -0.43
CA SER A 127 -2.55 4.80 0.03
C SER A 127 -2.43 6.23 -0.48
N GLY A 128 -1.51 6.98 0.10
CA GLY A 128 -1.13 8.30 -0.39
C GLY A 128 -0.56 8.28 -1.81
N ILE A 129 0.04 7.17 -2.26
CA ILE A 129 0.46 7.00 -3.66
C ILE A 129 -0.77 6.99 -4.58
N THR A 130 -1.86 6.33 -4.19
CA THR A 130 -3.13 6.36 -4.94
C THR A 130 -3.60 7.79 -5.15
N LEU A 131 -3.60 8.61 -4.09
CA LEU A 131 -3.97 10.02 -4.18
C LEU A 131 -3.02 10.82 -5.07
N ALA A 132 -1.71 10.56 -4.96
CA ALA A 132 -0.68 11.30 -5.65
C ALA A 132 -0.70 11.12 -7.18
N ILE A 133 -1.09 9.94 -7.66
CA ILE A 133 -1.13 9.65 -9.10
C ILE A 133 -2.40 10.16 -9.78
N MET A 134 -3.45 10.49 -9.03
CA MET A 134 -4.73 10.98 -9.54
C MET A 134 -4.71 12.48 -9.85
N SER A 135 -5.54 12.92 -10.79
CA SER A 135 -5.86 14.34 -10.98
C SER A 135 -6.65 14.88 -9.77
N GLU A 136 -6.71 16.20 -9.62
CA GLU A 136 -7.48 16.82 -8.54
C GLU A 136 -8.99 16.51 -8.66
N ALA A 137 -9.52 16.51 -9.89
CA ALA A 137 -10.90 16.13 -10.15
C ALA A 137 -11.19 14.67 -9.77
N ALA A 138 -10.31 13.74 -10.16
CA ALA A 138 -10.45 12.33 -9.81
C ALA A 138 -10.37 12.10 -8.29
N ARG A 139 -9.48 12.81 -7.58
CA ARG A 139 -9.43 12.79 -6.11
C ARG A 139 -10.73 13.27 -5.47
N SER A 140 -11.33 14.36 -6.02
CA SER A 140 -12.63 14.85 -5.52
C SER A 140 -13.71 13.78 -5.68
N SER A 141 -13.81 13.16 -6.87
CA SER A 141 -14.77 12.07 -7.13
C SER A 141 -14.55 10.87 -6.20
N LEU A 142 -13.29 10.51 -5.95
CA LEU A 142 -12.94 9.46 -4.97
C LEU A 142 -13.40 9.84 -3.56
N PHE A 143 -13.11 11.05 -3.09
CA PHE A 143 -13.51 11.49 -1.74
C PHE A 143 -15.03 11.50 -1.56
N ASP A 144 -15.79 11.90 -2.58
CA ASP A 144 -17.26 11.85 -2.55
C ASP A 144 -17.76 10.40 -2.47
N ALA A 145 -17.13 9.48 -3.24
CA ALA A 145 -17.46 8.06 -3.17
C ALA A 145 -17.14 7.48 -1.77
N LEU A 146 -15.95 7.74 -1.22
CA LEU A 146 -15.53 7.25 0.11
C LEU A 146 -16.45 7.80 1.22
N LYS A 147 -16.81 9.08 1.15
CA LYS A 147 -17.76 9.68 2.10
C LYS A 147 -19.10 8.94 2.08
N ASN A 148 -19.61 8.63 0.91
CA ASN A 148 -20.88 7.92 0.76
C ASN A 148 -20.77 6.45 1.20
N LEU A 149 -19.66 5.75 0.89
CA LEU A 149 -19.40 4.39 1.36
C LEU A 149 -19.39 4.31 2.89
N ARG A 150 -18.73 5.26 3.53
CA ARG A 150 -18.68 5.35 5.00
C ARG A 150 -20.09 5.47 5.61
N THR A 151 -21.01 6.21 4.98
CA THR A 151 -22.42 6.28 5.45
C THR A 151 -23.18 4.95 5.30
N LYS A 152 -22.66 4.02 4.51
CA LYS A 152 -23.17 2.65 4.33
C LYS A 152 -22.50 1.63 5.26
N GLY A 153 -21.57 2.07 6.10
CA GLY A 153 -20.84 1.21 7.04
C GLY A 153 -19.55 0.61 6.50
N VAL A 154 -19.15 0.93 5.27
CA VAL A 154 -17.88 0.50 4.71
C VAL A 154 -16.76 1.26 5.40
N LYS A 155 -15.78 0.57 6.00
CA LYS A 155 -14.63 1.17 6.67
C LYS A 155 -13.64 1.72 5.65
N ILE A 156 -13.12 2.90 5.90
CA ILE A 156 -12.10 3.53 5.07
C ILE A 156 -10.74 3.39 5.77
N VAL A 157 -9.82 2.68 5.12
CA VAL A 157 -8.47 2.42 5.62
C VAL A 157 -7.46 3.16 4.76
N PHE A 158 -6.54 3.87 5.39
CA PHE A 158 -5.59 4.72 4.69
C PHE A 158 -4.16 4.57 5.21
N ASP A 159 -3.22 4.36 4.28
CA ASP A 159 -1.77 4.41 4.52
C ASP A 159 -1.20 5.69 3.90
N SER A 160 -0.52 6.53 4.68
CA SER A 160 0.06 7.79 4.17
C SER A 160 1.04 7.57 3.02
N ASN A 161 1.91 6.61 3.13
CA ASN A 161 2.91 6.21 2.12
C ASN A 161 3.39 7.38 1.24
N TYR A 162 3.86 8.45 1.91
CA TYR A 162 4.18 9.71 1.27
C TYR A 162 5.43 9.59 0.39
N ARG A 163 5.30 10.04 -0.87
CA ARG A 163 6.40 10.06 -1.84
C ARG A 163 6.51 11.44 -2.46
N PRO A 164 7.43 12.31 -2.00
CA PRO A 164 7.53 13.72 -2.43
C PRO A 164 7.57 13.88 -3.95
N ARG A 165 8.29 13.00 -4.66
CA ARG A 165 8.46 13.06 -6.12
C ARG A 165 7.16 12.87 -6.93
N LEU A 166 6.05 12.48 -6.29
CA LEU A 166 4.74 12.31 -6.93
C LEU A 166 3.86 13.55 -6.85
N TRP A 167 4.22 14.48 -6.00
CA TRP A 167 3.44 15.69 -5.74
C TRP A 167 4.11 16.91 -6.38
N SER A 168 3.32 17.89 -6.77
CA SER A 168 3.85 19.16 -7.29
C SER A 168 4.43 20.02 -6.18
N SER A 169 3.90 19.90 -4.96
CA SER A 169 4.43 20.53 -3.75
C SER A 169 3.97 19.78 -2.48
N SER A 170 4.65 20.03 -1.36
CA SER A 170 4.26 19.50 -0.04
C SER A 170 2.89 20.00 0.40
N GLU A 171 2.54 21.27 0.10
CA GLU A 171 1.25 21.85 0.44
C GLU A 171 0.08 21.13 -0.28
N GLN A 172 0.29 20.75 -1.55
CA GLN A 172 -0.71 19.96 -2.28
C GLN A 172 -0.89 18.58 -1.64
N ALA A 173 0.21 17.93 -1.27
CA ALA A 173 0.17 16.65 -0.57
C ALA A 173 -0.55 16.78 0.77
N GLN A 174 -0.17 17.76 1.58
CA GLN A 174 -0.77 18.03 2.89
C GLN A 174 -2.28 18.23 2.79
N LYS A 175 -2.74 19.05 1.84
CA LYS A 175 -4.18 19.28 1.60
C LYS A 175 -4.92 17.98 1.26
N ALA A 176 -4.36 17.17 0.36
CA ALA A 176 -4.96 15.90 -0.03
C ALA A 176 -5.00 14.89 1.13
N MET A 177 -3.90 14.77 1.88
CA MET A 177 -3.80 13.89 3.06
C MET A 177 -4.76 14.30 4.17
N GLN A 178 -4.87 15.60 4.48
CA GLN A 178 -5.86 16.09 5.45
C GLN A 178 -7.29 15.77 5.06
N SER A 179 -7.63 15.96 3.77
CA SER A 179 -8.96 15.62 3.26
C SER A 179 -9.24 14.12 3.39
N MET A 180 -8.24 13.28 3.13
CA MET A 180 -8.35 11.83 3.25
C MET A 180 -8.49 11.39 4.71
N LEU A 181 -7.66 11.91 5.62
CA LEU A 181 -7.72 11.60 7.05
C LEU A 181 -9.08 11.94 7.67
N ALA A 182 -9.76 12.98 7.17
CA ALA A 182 -11.11 13.33 7.61
C ALA A 182 -12.18 12.27 7.26
N LEU A 183 -11.90 11.40 6.29
CA LEU A 183 -12.76 10.30 5.85
C LEU A 183 -12.32 8.94 6.39
N THR A 184 -11.15 8.86 7.02
CA THR A 184 -10.50 7.62 7.41
C THR A 184 -11.04 7.08 8.73
N ASP A 185 -11.30 5.78 8.79
CA ASP A 185 -11.66 5.06 10.01
C ASP A 185 -10.44 4.40 10.67
N ILE A 186 -9.51 3.86 9.85
CA ILE A 186 -8.25 3.27 10.31
C ILE A 186 -7.10 3.92 9.52
N ALA A 187 -6.21 4.64 10.20
CA ALA A 187 -5.02 5.23 9.60
C ALA A 187 -3.78 4.40 9.96
N LEU A 188 -3.06 3.91 8.95
CA LEU A 188 -1.85 3.10 9.06
C LEU A 188 -0.64 3.94 8.65
N LEU A 189 -0.24 4.90 9.48
CA LEU A 189 0.78 5.88 9.16
C LEU A 189 2.20 5.37 9.51
N THR A 190 3.21 5.94 8.86
CA THR A 190 4.63 5.75 9.20
C THR A 190 5.21 7.07 9.67
N LEU A 191 5.89 7.09 10.83
CA LEU A 191 6.39 8.32 11.44
C LEU A 191 7.37 9.07 10.52
N ASP A 192 8.24 8.36 9.81
CA ASP A 192 9.18 8.95 8.86
C ASP A 192 8.48 9.66 7.69
N ASP A 193 7.38 9.06 7.16
CA ASP A 193 6.57 9.68 6.12
C ASP A 193 5.85 10.94 6.64
N GLU A 194 5.39 10.91 7.89
CA GLU A 194 4.77 12.06 8.55
C GLU A 194 5.79 13.19 8.76
N GLN A 195 6.97 12.87 9.24
CA GLN A 195 8.07 13.84 9.39
C GLN A 195 8.44 14.47 8.05
N LEU A 196 8.58 13.64 7.00
CA LEU A 196 8.94 14.10 5.67
C LEU A 196 7.88 15.04 5.06
N LEU A 197 6.60 14.78 5.33
CA LEU A 197 5.48 15.58 4.80
C LEU A 197 5.22 16.85 5.60
N TRP A 198 5.25 16.75 6.94
CA TRP A 198 4.81 17.84 7.82
C TRP A 198 5.95 18.61 8.48
N GLY A 199 7.18 18.11 8.43
CA GLY A 199 8.33 18.66 9.13
C GLY A 199 8.26 18.46 10.66
N ASP A 200 7.40 17.54 11.13
CA ASP A 200 7.14 17.26 12.53
C ASP A 200 7.21 15.75 12.76
N ASP A 201 8.23 15.31 13.48
CA ASP A 201 8.52 13.92 13.83
C ASP A 201 7.89 13.47 15.16
N SER A 202 7.09 14.34 15.76
CA SER A 202 6.49 14.03 17.05
C SER A 202 5.23 13.18 16.91
N VAL A 203 5.11 12.20 17.78
CA VAL A 203 3.87 11.42 17.95
C VAL A 203 2.68 12.33 18.26
N GLU A 204 2.92 13.40 19.04
CA GLU A 204 1.90 14.37 19.42
C GLU A 204 1.40 15.20 18.22
N GLY A 205 2.27 15.52 17.26
CA GLY A 205 1.89 16.15 16.00
C GLY A 205 0.98 15.26 15.16
N CYS A 206 1.33 13.97 15.05
CA CYS A 206 0.50 12.96 14.37
C CYS A 206 -0.88 12.83 15.05
N LYS A 207 -0.93 12.77 16.39
CA LYS A 207 -2.19 12.73 17.15
C LYS A 207 -3.09 13.90 16.84
N LYS A 208 -2.54 15.13 16.82
CA LYS A 208 -3.31 16.34 16.52
C LYS A 208 -3.89 16.31 15.11
N ARG A 209 -3.08 15.90 14.11
CA ARG A 209 -3.53 15.80 12.73
C ARG A 209 -4.61 14.72 12.55
N CYS A 210 -4.49 13.61 13.28
CA CYS A 210 -5.39 12.47 13.23
C CYS A 210 -6.47 12.48 14.32
N ALA A 211 -6.73 13.60 14.99
CA ALA A 211 -7.65 13.67 16.14
C ALA A 211 -9.10 13.24 15.83
N LYS A 212 -9.49 13.19 14.56
CA LYS A 212 -10.81 12.72 14.10
C LYS A 212 -10.79 11.29 13.56
N VAL A 213 -9.63 10.65 13.48
CA VAL A 213 -9.48 9.27 13.05
C VAL A 213 -9.74 8.35 14.25
N PRO A 214 -10.73 7.48 14.21
CA PRO A 214 -11.06 6.61 15.35
C PRO A 214 -9.91 5.67 15.74
N GLU A 215 -9.16 5.18 14.75
CA GLU A 215 -8.08 4.21 14.96
C GLU A 215 -6.84 4.65 14.20
N LEU A 216 -5.81 5.12 14.92
CA LEU A 216 -4.51 5.49 14.37
C LEU A 216 -3.45 4.45 14.79
N VAL A 217 -2.79 3.89 13.80
CA VAL A 217 -1.64 3.00 13.93
C VAL A 217 -0.42 3.73 13.38
N LEU A 218 0.54 4.06 14.24
CA LEU A 218 1.75 4.76 13.86
C LEU A 218 2.95 3.80 13.90
N LYS A 219 3.42 3.43 12.73
CA LYS A 219 4.60 2.57 12.53
C LYS A 219 5.88 3.38 12.72
N ARG A 220 6.87 2.83 13.42
CA ARG A 220 8.14 3.47 13.75
C ARG A 220 9.34 2.59 13.45
N GLY A 221 9.28 1.85 12.36
CA GLY A 221 10.35 0.94 11.94
C GLY A 221 10.60 -0.18 12.95
N ALA A 222 11.80 -0.21 13.53
CA ALA A 222 12.20 -1.20 14.53
C ALA A 222 11.79 -0.83 15.97
N GLU A 223 11.24 0.37 16.16
CA GLU A 223 10.70 0.79 17.45
C GLU A 223 9.27 0.28 17.65
N GLU A 224 8.72 0.51 18.83
CA GLU A 224 7.34 0.15 19.16
C GLU A 224 6.32 0.79 18.19
N THR A 225 5.30 0.04 17.82
CA THR A 225 4.13 0.58 17.13
C THR A 225 3.24 1.29 18.14
N ILE A 226 2.81 2.52 17.82
CA ILE A 226 1.90 3.30 18.66
C ILE A 226 0.50 3.18 18.11
N LEU A 227 -0.43 2.77 18.96
CA LEU A 227 -1.87 2.74 18.68
C LEU A 227 -2.55 3.88 19.41
N ILE A 228 -3.44 4.60 18.73
CA ILE A 228 -4.29 5.60 19.35
C ILE A 228 -5.72 5.30 18.95
N ILE A 229 -6.48 4.76 19.90
CA ILE A 229 -7.86 4.31 19.71
C ILE A 229 -8.75 5.20 20.60
N ASP A 230 -9.67 5.91 19.99
CA ASP A 230 -10.55 6.85 20.70
C ASP A 230 -9.78 7.80 21.64
N GLY A 231 -8.57 8.22 21.21
CA GLY A 231 -7.69 9.13 21.95
C GLY A 231 -6.82 8.48 23.02
N GLN A 232 -6.94 7.16 23.26
CA GLN A 232 -6.09 6.42 24.20
C GLN A 232 -4.88 5.84 23.49
N GLU A 233 -3.68 6.08 24.04
CA GLU A 233 -2.43 5.58 23.49
C GLU A 233 -2.04 4.26 24.13
N THR A 234 -1.73 3.29 23.29
CA THR A 234 -1.10 2.00 23.65
C THR A 234 0.15 1.79 22.80
N ARG A 235 1.17 1.17 23.36
CA ARG A 235 2.42 0.87 22.68
C ARG A 235 2.63 -0.63 22.56
N VAL A 236 2.85 -1.09 21.33
CA VAL A 236 3.06 -2.51 21.03
C VAL A 236 4.53 -2.71 20.65
N PRO A 237 5.28 -3.54 21.39
CA PRO A 237 6.69 -3.74 21.14
C PRO A 237 6.92 -4.46 19.80
N VAL A 238 7.97 -4.05 19.09
CA VAL A 238 8.44 -4.70 17.86
C VAL A 238 9.64 -5.58 18.22
N PRO A 239 9.52 -6.92 18.15
CA PRO A 239 10.65 -7.81 18.41
C PRO A 239 11.77 -7.62 17.39
N LYS A 240 13.01 -7.60 17.87
CA LYS A 240 14.18 -7.43 17.02
C LYS A 240 14.31 -8.55 15.97
N VAL A 241 14.78 -8.20 14.79
CA VAL A 241 15.16 -9.13 13.72
C VAL A 241 16.66 -9.03 13.51
N ASP A 242 17.39 -10.14 13.64
CA ASP A 242 18.85 -10.15 13.55
C ASP A 242 19.35 -10.18 12.09
N ASN A 243 18.56 -10.72 11.18
CA ASN A 243 18.90 -10.85 9.77
C ASN A 243 17.94 -10.06 8.86
N VAL A 244 18.13 -8.75 8.79
CA VAL A 244 17.39 -7.90 7.85
C VAL A 244 18.11 -7.92 6.51
N VAL A 245 17.43 -8.38 5.46
CA VAL A 245 17.94 -8.49 4.09
C VAL A 245 17.41 -7.34 3.22
N ASP A 246 16.11 -7.01 3.34
CA ASP A 246 15.45 -6.05 2.49
C ASP A 246 14.17 -5.52 3.17
N THR A 247 14.08 -4.22 3.38
CA THR A 247 12.90 -3.60 4.01
C THR A 247 11.78 -3.24 3.04
N THR A 248 11.94 -3.55 1.74
CA THR A 248 10.90 -3.30 0.73
C THR A 248 9.62 -4.06 1.07
N GLY A 249 8.49 -3.35 1.07
CA GLY A 249 7.20 -3.95 1.37
C GLY A 249 6.92 -4.23 2.85
N ALA A 250 7.84 -3.88 3.77
CA ALA A 250 7.62 -4.06 5.21
C ALA A 250 6.34 -3.38 5.71
N GLY A 251 6.14 -2.12 5.31
CA GLY A 251 4.93 -1.35 5.63
C GLY A 251 3.67 -1.98 5.01
N ASP A 252 3.75 -2.38 3.73
CA ASP A 252 2.64 -3.01 3.01
C ASP A 252 2.22 -4.33 3.69
N THR A 253 3.21 -5.13 4.10
CA THR A 253 2.98 -6.42 4.77
C THR A 253 2.48 -6.23 6.20
N PHE A 254 2.99 -5.23 6.93
CA PHE A 254 2.44 -4.85 8.22
C PHE A 254 0.96 -4.49 8.10
N ASN A 255 0.62 -3.62 7.13
CA ASN A 255 -0.75 -3.20 6.89
C ASN A 255 -1.67 -4.40 6.61
N ALA A 256 -1.21 -5.34 5.78
CA ALA A 256 -1.95 -6.56 5.49
C ALA A 256 -2.19 -7.42 6.74
N GLY A 257 -1.14 -7.67 7.54
CA GLY A 257 -1.25 -8.46 8.77
C GLY A 257 -2.11 -7.79 9.83
N TYR A 258 -2.02 -6.46 9.95
CA TYR A 258 -2.90 -5.68 10.81
C TYR A 258 -4.36 -5.84 10.42
N LEU A 259 -4.66 -5.60 9.14
CA LEU A 259 -6.04 -5.64 8.62
C LEU A 259 -6.63 -7.05 8.64
N ALA A 260 -5.83 -8.08 8.34
CA ALA A 260 -6.30 -9.46 8.39
C ALA A 260 -6.82 -9.81 9.78
N ALA A 261 -6.07 -9.52 10.83
CA ALA A 261 -6.52 -9.77 12.19
C ALA A 261 -7.66 -8.82 12.62
N ARG A 262 -7.55 -7.53 12.27
CA ARG A 262 -8.47 -6.49 12.73
C ARG A 262 -9.88 -6.64 12.16
N LEU A 263 -10.01 -7.00 10.90
CA LEU A 263 -11.31 -7.20 10.25
C LEU A 263 -11.96 -8.52 10.67
N GLU A 264 -11.20 -9.48 11.17
CA GLU A 264 -11.71 -10.70 11.79
C GLU A 264 -12.07 -10.53 13.29
N GLY A 265 -11.91 -9.31 13.83
CA GLY A 265 -12.38 -8.96 15.18
C GLY A 265 -11.32 -9.02 16.27
N ALA A 266 -10.03 -9.21 15.94
CA ALA A 266 -8.95 -9.12 16.92
C ALA A 266 -8.85 -7.70 17.50
N SER A 267 -8.29 -7.60 18.72
CA SER A 267 -7.98 -6.30 19.32
C SER A 267 -6.95 -5.53 18.49
N PRO A 268 -6.87 -4.19 18.61
CA PRO A 268 -5.85 -3.40 17.92
C PRO A 268 -4.42 -3.84 18.26
N GLU A 269 -4.15 -4.25 19.51
CA GLU A 269 -2.86 -4.74 19.97
C GLU A 269 -2.48 -6.07 19.31
N GLU A 270 -3.42 -7.03 19.28
CA GLU A 270 -3.23 -8.30 18.59
C GLU A 270 -3.03 -8.09 17.08
N SER A 271 -3.76 -7.17 16.51
CA SER A 271 -3.64 -6.79 15.09
C SER A 271 -2.26 -6.19 14.79
N ALA A 272 -1.74 -5.31 15.65
CA ALA A 272 -0.39 -4.75 15.51
C ALA A 272 0.70 -5.83 15.67
N ALA A 273 0.51 -6.78 16.58
CA ALA A 273 1.42 -7.92 16.72
C ALA A 273 1.43 -8.80 15.45
N ASN A 274 0.26 -9.07 14.84
CA ASN A 274 0.16 -9.80 13.57
C ASN A 274 0.79 -9.03 12.40
N GLY A 275 0.57 -7.71 12.31
CA GLY A 275 1.25 -6.85 11.34
C GLY A 275 2.77 -6.91 11.48
N THR A 276 3.27 -6.77 12.70
CA THR A 276 4.70 -6.90 13.02
C THR A 276 5.24 -8.28 12.64
N ARG A 277 4.54 -9.36 12.99
CA ARG A 277 4.93 -10.74 12.63
C ARG A 277 5.06 -10.89 11.12
N SER A 278 4.08 -10.45 10.36
CA SER A 278 4.07 -10.51 8.90
C SER A 278 5.22 -9.72 8.28
N ALA A 279 5.44 -8.49 8.72
CA ALA A 279 6.55 -7.65 8.24
C ALA A 279 7.91 -8.27 8.55
N ARG A 280 8.11 -8.84 9.75
CA ARG A 280 9.35 -9.52 10.15
C ARG A 280 9.72 -10.71 9.27
N ILE A 281 8.74 -11.42 8.75
CA ILE A 281 8.98 -12.51 7.79
C ILE A 281 9.55 -11.90 6.49
N VAL A 282 8.90 -10.89 5.95
CA VAL A 282 9.26 -10.34 4.62
C VAL A 282 10.63 -9.69 4.62
N ILE A 283 10.98 -8.90 5.65
CA ILE A 283 12.27 -8.18 5.68
C ILE A 283 13.50 -9.09 5.75
N GLN A 284 13.34 -10.38 5.99
CA GLN A 284 14.43 -11.38 5.96
C GLN A 284 14.68 -11.93 4.55
N HIS A 285 13.92 -11.46 3.55
CA HIS A 285 14.00 -11.91 2.16
C HIS A 285 14.08 -10.71 1.21
N ARG A 286 14.42 -10.96 -0.06
CA ARG A 286 14.49 -9.91 -1.08
C ARG A 286 13.14 -9.68 -1.74
N GLY A 287 12.79 -8.41 -1.97
CA GLY A 287 11.59 -7.96 -2.68
C GLY A 287 10.39 -7.73 -1.77
N GLY A 288 9.44 -6.93 -2.26
CA GLY A 288 8.23 -6.57 -1.50
C GLY A 288 7.19 -7.69 -1.42
N VAL A 289 7.21 -8.63 -2.37
CA VAL A 289 6.38 -9.85 -2.37
C VAL A 289 7.31 -11.05 -2.47
N ILE A 290 7.42 -11.83 -1.39
CA ILE A 290 8.24 -13.05 -1.34
C ILE A 290 7.42 -14.25 -1.81
N GLU A 291 8.09 -15.39 -2.06
CA GLU A 291 7.42 -16.63 -2.45
C GLU A 291 6.34 -17.03 -1.44
N LYS A 292 5.16 -17.46 -1.94
CA LYS A 292 3.99 -17.78 -1.13
C LYS A 292 4.27 -18.88 -0.10
N THR A 293 4.86 -19.98 -0.55
CA THR A 293 5.21 -21.12 0.30
C THR A 293 6.18 -20.74 1.41
N LEU A 294 7.12 -19.86 1.11
CA LEU A 294 8.09 -19.35 2.08
C LEU A 294 7.41 -18.49 3.16
N PHE A 295 6.50 -17.60 2.76
CA PHE A 295 5.72 -16.79 3.70
C PHE A 295 4.86 -17.66 4.62
N GLU A 296 4.12 -18.62 4.04
CA GLU A 296 3.22 -19.52 4.79
C GLU A 296 3.99 -20.42 5.78
N GLN A 297 5.16 -20.94 5.39
CA GLN A 297 6.01 -21.73 6.29
C GLN A 297 6.45 -20.95 7.52
N HIS A 298 6.85 -19.69 7.36
CA HIS A 298 7.29 -18.86 8.48
C HIS A 298 6.13 -18.30 9.30
N LEU A 299 4.96 -18.19 8.72
CA LEU A 299 3.75 -17.77 9.43
C LEU A 299 3.26 -18.86 10.40
N ASN A 300 3.47 -20.14 10.09
CA ASN A 300 3.01 -21.27 10.88
C ASN A 300 4.03 -21.74 11.94
N ASN A 301 5.25 -21.17 11.94
CA ASN A 301 6.30 -21.41 12.94
C ASN A 301 6.35 -20.27 13.98
#